data_add942cc62aae75fbeec70d12f973e8b
#
_entry.id   add942cc62aae75fbeec70d12f973e8b
#
_cell.length_a   1.000
_cell.length_b   1.000
_cell.length_c   1.000
_cell.angle_alpha   90.00
_cell.angle_beta   90.00
_cell.angle_gamma   90.00
#
_symmetry.space_group_name_H-M   'P 1'
#
loop_
_entity.id
_entity.type
_entity.pdbx_description
1 polymer ?
#
loop_
_entity_poly.entity_id
_entity_poly.type
_entity_poly.pdbx_seq_one_letter_code
_entity_poly.pdbx_strand_id
1 'polypeptide(L)'
;LKDDEKISIEKTVTAGGMLKLDNEDDEDEQETVERLKDLSATYQWYQVKEDGSEVIIPDAAKADLKLNTNDFPGRTDAYKLIRRITWKEDNEEFTNTSTIDQLVILKVNPKTEEAHKHKLKKIEAKKASVDADGNVEYYICESCGRFFADKNGQKEIKKSQVIVSLQVKKGEVLKKA
;
A
#
# COMPACT_ATOMS: atom_id res chain seq x y z
N LEU A 1 -14.67 -19.15 35.31
CA LEU A 1 -14.26 -19.21 33.92
C LEU A 1 -13.45 -17.96 33.68
N LYS A 2 -12.12 -18.11 33.52
CA LYS A 2 -11.23 -17.01 33.18
C LYS A 2 -11.53 -16.63 31.75
N ASP A 3 -11.70 -15.32 31.51
CA ASP A 3 -11.75 -14.77 30.16
C ASP A 3 -10.55 -15.30 29.37
N ASP A 4 -10.80 -15.93 28.22
CA ASP A 4 -9.77 -16.35 27.28
C ASP A 4 -9.05 -15.08 26.84
N GLU A 5 -7.83 -14.92 27.34
CA GLU A 5 -6.92 -13.85 26.96
C GLU A 5 -6.63 -14.04 25.46
N LYS A 6 -7.37 -13.32 24.61
CA LYS A 6 -7.13 -13.32 23.17
C LYS A 6 -5.71 -12.82 22.93
N ILE A 7 -4.80 -13.74 22.69
CA ILE A 7 -3.42 -13.41 22.34
C ILE A 7 -3.47 -12.62 21.04
N SER A 8 -3.08 -11.36 21.08
CA SER A 8 -2.94 -10.54 19.90
C SER A 8 -1.54 -10.63 19.33
N ILE A 9 -1.45 -10.84 18.04
CA ILE A 9 -0.18 -10.88 17.31
C ILE A 9 0.14 -9.46 16.82
N GLU A 10 1.27 -8.90 17.24
CA GLU A 10 1.72 -7.58 16.76
C GLU A 10 2.69 -7.76 15.57
N LYS A 11 2.41 -7.08 14.48
CA LYS A 11 3.27 -7.07 13.27
C LYS A 11 3.43 -5.65 12.74
N THR A 12 4.59 -5.41 12.13
CA THR A 12 4.88 -4.15 11.42
C THR A 12 5.29 -4.48 9.99
N VAL A 13 4.62 -3.88 9.02
CA VAL A 13 4.85 -4.11 7.58
C VAL A 13 4.87 -2.77 6.86
N THR A 14 5.64 -2.65 5.79
CA THR A 14 5.58 -1.48 4.90
C THR A 14 4.37 -1.59 3.96
N ALA A 15 3.72 -0.47 3.67
CA ALA A 15 2.58 -0.40 2.75
C ALA A 15 2.93 -1.06 1.40
N GLY A 16 2.06 -1.93 0.90
CA GLY A 16 2.30 -2.75 -0.29
C GLY A 16 3.14 -4.01 -0.04
N GLY A 17 3.56 -4.26 1.21
CA GLY A 17 4.27 -5.48 1.61
C GLY A 17 3.37 -6.69 1.80
N MET A 18 3.95 -7.77 2.31
CA MET A 18 3.27 -9.01 2.65
C MET A 18 3.23 -9.16 4.18
N LEU A 19 2.05 -9.35 4.74
CA LEU A 19 1.87 -9.70 6.15
C LEU A 19 1.93 -11.23 6.26
N LYS A 20 2.94 -11.72 6.95
CA LYS A 20 3.10 -13.14 7.29
C LYS A 20 2.95 -13.30 8.81
N LEU A 21 2.18 -14.27 9.24
CA LEU A 21 2.02 -14.60 10.66
C LEU A 21 2.82 -15.83 11.06
N ASP A 22 2.89 -16.80 10.17
CA ASP A 22 3.57 -18.05 10.42
C ASP A 22 5.10 -17.84 10.34
N ASN A 23 5.81 -18.29 11.36
CA ASN A 23 7.26 -18.10 11.46
C ASN A 23 7.93 -19.40 10.99
N GLU A 24 8.62 -19.35 9.85
CA GLU A 24 9.26 -20.53 9.24
C GLU A 24 10.42 -21.06 10.11
N ASP A 25 10.88 -20.27 11.09
CA ASP A 25 12.00 -20.63 11.98
C ASP A 25 11.54 -21.24 13.33
N ASP A 26 10.22 -21.33 13.58
CA ASP A 26 9.65 -21.91 14.81
C ASP A 26 9.10 -23.32 14.53
N GLU A 27 9.71 -24.34 15.14
CA GLU A 27 9.36 -25.75 14.91
C GLU A 27 7.92 -26.07 15.34
N ASP A 28 7.42 -25.47 16.41
CA ASP A 28 6.05 -25.64 16.90
C ASP A 28 5.02 -25.00 15.95
N GLU A 29 5.35 -23.83 15.38
CA GLU A 29 4.52 -23.18 14.36
C GLU A 29 4.54 -23.96 13.04
N GLN A 30 5.67 -24.53 12.63
CA GLN A 30 5.77 -25.39 11.44
C GLN A 30 4.88 -26.61 11.55
N GLU A 31 4.89 -27.34 12.68
CA GLU A 31 4.02 -28.50 12.90
C GLU A 31 2.53 -28.09 12.79
N THR A 32 2.16 -26.95 13.37
CA THR A 32 0.79 -26.42 13.28
C THR A 32 0.39 -26.08 11.84
N VAL A 33 1.28 -25.45 11.08
CA VAL A 33 1.03 -25.10 9.66
C VAL A 33 0.90 -26.35 8.80
N GLU A 34 1.74 -27.37 9.00
CA GLU A 34 1.66 -28.63 8.29
C GLU A 34 0.34 -29.35 8.58
N ARG A 35 -0.04 -29.44 9.84
CA ARG A 35 -1.34 -30.01 10.25
C ARG A 35 -2.51 -29.29 9.62
N LEU A 36 -2.53 -27.97 9.57
CA LEU A 36 -3.58 -27.18 8.92
C LEU A 36 -3.64 -27.42 7.41
N LYS A 37 -2.49 -27.64 6.75
CA LYS A 37 -2.45 -28.04 5.33
C LYS A 37 -3.07 -29.42 5.11
N ASP A 38 -2.73 -30.40 5.96
CA ASP A 38 -3.27 -31.75 5.90
C ASP A 38 -4.79 -31.78 6.09
N LEU A 39 -5.31 -30.89 6.93
CA LEU A 39 -6.75 -30.72 7.17
C LEU A 39 -7.46 -29.86 6.10
N SER A 40 -6.77 -29.49 5.03
CA SER A 40 -7.30 -28.60 3.98
C SER A 40 -7.92 -27.32 4.52
N ALA A 41 -7.25 -26.68 5.50
CA ALA A 41 -7.72 -25.47 6.14
C ALA A 41 -7.86 -24.32 5.13
N THR A 42 -8.90 -23.54 5.33
CA THR A 42 -9.17 -22.33 4.55
C THR A 42 -8.94 -21.10 5.40
N TYR A 43 -8.56 -20.01 4.77
CA TYR A 43 -8.23 -18.74 5.41
C TYR A 43 -9.14 -17.66 4.89
N GLN A 44 -9.49 -16.70 5.77
CA GLN A 44 -10.14 -15.45 5.39
C GLN A 44 -9.70 -14.35 6.33
N TRP A 45 -9.37 -13.20 5.76
CA TRP A 45 -8.97 -12.03 6.52
C TRP A 45 -10.12 -11.03 6.63
N TYR A 46 -10.22 -10.40 7.79
CA TYR A 46 -11.19 -9.36 8.11
C TYR A 46 -10.48 -8.15 8.69
N GLN A 47 -11.00 -6.95 8.41
CA GLN A 47 -10.62 -5.75 9.11
C GLN A 47 -11.65 -5.44 10.19
N VAL A 48 -11.20 -5.21 11.42
CA VAL A 48 -12.05 -4.78 12.54
C VAL A 48 -12.11 -3.26 12.52
N LYS A 49 -13.31 -2.70 12.43
CA LYS A 49 -13.57 -1.27 12.46
C LYS A 49 -13.61 -0.74 13.89
N GLU A 50 -13.64 0.58 14.05
CA GLU A 50 -13.67 1.23 15.37
C GLU A 50 -14.91 0.87 16.19
N ASP A 51 -16.03 0.61 15.53
CA ASP A 51 -17.29 0.14 16.14
C ASP A 51 -17.27 -1.36 16.49
N GLY A 52 -16.16 -2.05 16.25
CA GLY A 52 -16.01 -3.49 16.48
C GLY A 52 -16.54 -4.37 15.36
N SER A 53 -17.13 -3.83 14.30
CA SER A 53 -17.62 -4.61 13.17
C SER A 53 -16.46 -5.21 12.36
N GLU A 54 -16.68 -6.44 11.88
CA GLU A 54 -15.74 -7.15 11.01
C GLU A 54 -16.15 -6.95 9.56
N VAL A 55 -15.21 -6.49 8.75
CA VAL A 55 -15.39 -6.31 7.30
C VAL A 55 -14.43 -7.22 6.58
N ILE A 56 -14.96 -8.08 5.71
CA ILE A 56 -14.16 -9.00 4.90
C ILE A 56 -13.19 -8.23 4.02
N ILE A 57 -11.94 -8.68 3.96
CA ILE A 57 -10.96 -8.16 3.01
C ILE A 57 -11.09 -8.98 1.73
N PRO A 58 -11.49 -8.38 0.60
CA PRO A 58 -11.66 -9.10 -0.66
C PRO A 58 -10.37 -9.78 -1.11
N ASP A 59 -10.50 -10.94 -1.74
CA ASP A 59 -9.38 -11.73 -2.29
C ASP A 59 -8.31 -12.16 -1.27
N ALA A 60 -8.60 -12.03 0.02
CA ALA A 60 -7.69 -12.36 1.13
C ALA A 60 -8.01 -13.75 1.72
N ALA A 61 -7.90 -14.78 0.90
CA ALA A 61 -8.21 -16.17 1.24
C ALA A 61 -6.96 -17.07 1.38
N LYS A 62 -5.82 -16.47 1.75
CA LYS A 62 -4.55 -17.17 1.96
C LYS A 62 -4.05 -16.98 3.39
N ALA A 63 -3.11 -17.84 3.82
CA ALA A 63 -2.45 -17.71 5.12
C ALA A 63 -1.77 -16.34 5.28
N ASP A 64 -1.12 -15.85 4.22
CA ASP A 64 -0.51 -14.53 4.14
C ASP A 64 -1.44 -13.49 3.51
N LEU A 65 -1.35 -12.24 3.98
CA LEU A 65 -2.12 -11.13 3.45
C LEU A 65 -1.23 -10.15 2.67
N LYS A 66 -1.52 -9.99 1.38
CA LYS A 66 -0.91 -8.91 0.58
C LYS A 66 -1.58 -7.58 0.92
N LEU A 67 -0.81 -6.63 1.43
CA LEU A 67 -1.31 -5.30 1.75
C LEU A 67 -1.41 -4.45 0.49
N ASN A 68 -2.62 -4.09 0.10
CA ASN A 68 -2.85 -3.10 -0.94
C ASN A 68 -2.64 -1.70 -0.35
N THR A 69 -1.86 -0.86 -1.01
CA THR A 69 -1.54 0.50 -0.54
C THR A 69 -2.75 1.42 -0.46
N ASN A 70 -3.81 1.15 -1.22
CA ASN A 70 -5.06 1.93 -1.17
C ASN A 70 -5.89 1.58 0.08
N ASP A 71 -5.91 0.30 0.47
CA ASP A 71 -6.70 -0.20 1.59
C ASP A 71 -5.93 -0.08 2.91
N PHE A 72 -4.61 -0.24 2.84
CA PHE A 72 -3.67 -0.17 3.97
C PHE A 72 -2.57 0.85 3.71
N PRO A 73 -2.89 2.15 3.59
CA PRO A 73 -1.86 3.18 3.55
C PRO A 73 -1.08 3.22 4.86
N GLY A 74 0.19 3.66 4.80
CA GLY A 74 0.96 3.90 6.02
C GLY A 74 0.30 4.96 6.90
N ARG A 75 0.16 4.65 8.20
CA ARG A 75 -0.41 5.55 9.20
C ARG A 75 0.19 5.31 10.58
N THR A 76 -0.01 6.25 11.50
CA THR A 76 0.47 6.15 12.89
C THR A 76 -0.31 5.12 13.70
N ASP A 77 -1.64 5.03 13.47
CA ASP A 77 -2.50 4.12 14.19
C ASP A 77 -2.44 2.71 13.59
N ALA A 78 -2.46 1.71 14.45
CA ALA A 78 -2.47 0.32 14.00
C ALA A 78 -3.84 -0.06 13.41
N TYR A 79 -3.81 -0.98 12.43
CA TYR A 79 -5.01 -1.68 11.98
C TYR A 79 -5.27 -2.87 12.89
N LYS A 80 -6.54 -3.15 13.14
CA LYS A 80 -6.97 -4.40 13.78
C LYS A 80 -7.48 -5.34 12.70
N LEU A 81 -6.88 -6.51 12.60
CA LEU A 81 -7.24 -7.52 11.63
C LEU A 81 -7.56 -8.84 12.34
N ILE A 82 -8.36 -9.68 11.70
CA ILE A 82 -8.59 -11.06 12.12
C ILE A 82 -8.21 -11.96 10.95
N ARG A 83 -7.33 -12.93 11.21
CA ARG A 83 -7.13 -14.08 10.32
C ARG A 83 -8.00 -15.21 10.85
N ARG A 84 -9.07 -15.53 10.13
CA ARG A 84 -9.95 -16.66 10.45
C ARG A 84 -9.49 -17.88 9.69
N ILE A 85 -9.26 -18.96 10.41
CA ILE A 85 -8.84 -20.26 9.87
C ILE A 85 -9.96 -21.23 10.13
N THR A 86 -10.44 -21.92 9.09
CA THR A 86 -11.52 -22.90 9.18
C THR A 86 -11.06 -24.20 8.55
N TRP A 87 -11.27 -25.31 9.24
CA TRP A 87 -10.95 -26.65 8.76
C TRP A 87 -12.05 -27.64 9.14
N LYS A 88 -12.00 -28.80 8.51
CA LYS A 88 -12.89 -29.91 8.81
C LYS A 88 -12.10 -31.06 9.41
N GLU A 89 -12.62 -31.62 10.46
CA GLU A 89 -12.12 -32.85 11.06
C GLU A 89 -13.16 -33.94 10.80
N ASP A 90 -12.80 -34.91 9.97
CA ASP A 90 -13.63 -36.06 9.68
C ASP A 90 -13.23 -37.19 10.60
N ASN A 91 -14.21 -37.77 11.31
CA ASN A 91 -14.05 -39.06 11.99
C ASN A 91 -15.10 -40.05 11.44
N GLU A 92 -14.99 -41.30 11.83
CA GLU A 92 -15.84 -42.38 11.30
C GLU A 92 -17.35 -42.14 11.45
N GLU A 93 -17.78 -41.25 12.36
CA GLU A 93 -19.20 -41.03 12.67
C GLU A 93 -19.72 -39.65 12.19
N PHE A 94 -18.87 -38.61 12.14
CA PHE A 94 -19.30 -37.24 11.76
C PHE A 94 -18.17 -36.35 11.32
N THR A 95 -18.52 -35.33 10.52
CA THR A 95 -17.64 -34.24 10.12
C THR A 95 -17.90 -33.04 11.01
N ASN A 96 -16.86 -32.56 11.70
CA ASN A 96 -16.89 -31.31 12.46
C ASN A 96 -16.19 -30.20 11.71
N THR A 97 -16.77 -28.98 11.75
CA THR A 97 -16.11 -27.79 11.27
C THR A 97 -15.57 -27.00 12.46
N SER A 98 -14.28 -26.79 12.48
CA SER A 98 -13.58 -26.01 13.50
C SER A 98 -13.11 -24.68 12.94
N THR A 99 -13.13 -23.62 13.76
CA THR A 99 -12.72 -22.28 13.38
C THR A 99 -11.92 -21.65 14.51
N ILE A 100 -10.82 -20.98 14.15
CA ILE A 100 -10.02 -20.18 15.06
C ILE A 100 -9.80 -18.77 14.48
N ASP A 101 -9.91 -17.77 15.32
CA ASP A 101 -9.64 -16.37 14.98
C ASP A 101 -8.33 -15.91 15.63
N GLN A 102 -7.42 -15.42 14.82
CA GLN A 102 -6.18 -14.80 15.28
C GLN A 102 -6.31 -13.28 15.13
N LEU A 103 -6.28 -12.58 16.27
CA LEU A 103 -6.30 -11.12 16.29
C LEU A 103 -4.90 -10.59 15.97
N VAL A 104 -4.80 -9.70 14.99
CA VAL A 104 -3.56 -9.09 14.54
C VAL A 104 -3.64 -7.57 14.71
N ILE A 105 -2.67 -7.02 15.43
CA ILE A 105 -2.45 -5.58 15.53
C ILE A 105 -1.34 -5.23 14.54
N LEU A 106 -1.72 -4.60 13.43
CA LEU A 106 -0.83 -4.33 12.31
C LEU A 106 -0.46 -2.87 12.24
N LYS A 107 0.83 -2.55 12.39
CA LYS A 107 1.40 -1.26 12.03
C LYS A 107 1.83 -1.27 10.58
N VAL A 108 1.33 -0.31 9.80
CA VAL A 108 1.73 -0.15 8.39
C VAL A 108 2.57 1.10 8.27
N ASN A 109 3.87 0.91 8.05
CA ASN A 109 4.75 2.02 7.73
C ASN A 109 4.44 2.54 6.32
N PRO A 110 4.47 3.86 6.10
CA PRO A 110 4.35 4.38 4.75
C PRO A 110 5.42 3.74 3.88
N LYS A 111 5.06 3.42 2.64
CA LYS A 111 6.06 3.05 1.63
C LYS A 111 6.94 4.27 1.46
N THR A 112 8.11 4.28 2.08
CA THR A 112 9.15 5.20 1.69
C THR A 112 9.42 4.87 0.23
N GLU A 113 9.09 5.81 -0.67
CA GLU A 113 9.62 5.71 -2.02
C GLU A 113 11.12 5.53 -1.81
N GLU A 114 11.62 4.36 -2.18
CA GLU A 114 13.07 4.17 -2.18
C GLU A 114 13.62 5.39 -2.87
N ALA A 115 14.53 6.09 -2.19
CA ALA A 115 15.23 7.23 -2.76
C ALA A 115 16.05 6.69 -3.94
N HIS A 116 15.35 6.37 -5.04
CA HIS A 116 16.06 5.98 -6.25
C HIS A 116 16.85 7.19 -6.70
N LYS A 117 18.08 6.96 -7.03
CA LYS A 117 18.91 8.00 -7.60
C LYS A 117 18.24 8.49 -8.88
N HIS A 118 17.67 9.69 -8.84
CA HIS A 118 16.94 10.25 -9.98
C HIS A 118 17.85 10.34 -11.20
N LYS A 119 17.47 9.63 -12.27
CA LYS A 119 18.10 9.79 -13.57
C LYS A 119 17.45 10.96 -14.27
N LEU A 120 18.03 12.13 -14.08
CA LEU A 120 17.46 13.39 -14.52
C LEU A 120 17.85 13.73 -15.96
N LYS A 121 16.83 14.03 -16.76
CA LYS A 121 16.96 14.60 -18.09
C LYS A 121 16.62 16.08 -18.04
N LYS A 122 17.52 16.92 -18.49
CA LYS A 122 17.31 18.36 -18.61
C LYS A 122 16.34 18.68 -19.75
N ILE A 123 15.38 19.55 -19.50
CA ILE A 123 14.49 20.13 -20.50
C ILE A 123 14.75 21.63 -20.53
N GLU A 124 15.21 22.12 -21.67
CA GLU A 124 15.54 23.54 -21.87
C GLU A 124 14.26 24.39 -21.85
N ALA A 125 14.40 25.63 -21.39
CA ALA A 125 13.33 26.61 -21.42
C ALA A 125 12.86 26.88 -22.84
N LYS A 126 11.57 26.92 -23.07
CA LYS A 126 10.93 27.30 -24.32
C LYS A 126 9.99 28.48 -24.09
N LYS A 127 10.10 29.52 -24.94
CA LYS A 127 9.19 30.66 -24.87
C LYS A 127 7.78 30.24 -25.30
N ALA A 128 6.77 30.75 -24.61
CA ALA A 128 5.38 30.58 -25.04
C ALA A 128 5.13 31.35 -26.35
N SER A 129 4.29 30.83 -27.22
CA SER A 129 3.81 31.45 -28.44
C SER A 129 2.30 31.57 -28.43
N VAL A 130 1.71 32.25 -29.42
CA VAL A 130 0.23 32.39 -29.56
C VAL A 130 -0.45 31.02 -29.70
N ASP A 131 0.24 30.04 -30.30
CA ASP A 131 -0.30 28.73 -30.65
C ASP A 131 0.16 27.61 -29.69
N ALA A 132 1.09 27.91 -28.78
CA ALA A 132 1.63 26.90 -27.88
C ALA A 132 2.20 27.46 -26.57
N ASP A 133 1.95 26.74 -25.48
CA ASP A 133 2.59 27.01 -24.20
C ASP A 133 4.10 26.80 -24.27
N GLY A 134 4.83 27.63 -23.52
CA GLY A 134 6.24 27.46 -23.24
C GLY A 134 6.48 26.70 -21.96
N ASN A 135 7.74 26.58 -21.59
CA ASN A 135 8.15 26.04 -20.30
C ASN A 135 9.40 26.76 -19.76
N VAL A 136 9.53 26.79 -18.45
CA VAL A 136 10.81 27.13 -17.81
C VAL A 136 11.79 25.97 -17.98
N GLU A 137 13.08 26.21 -17.75
CA GLU A 137 14.05 25.12 -17.65
C GLU A 137 13.71 24.23 -16.44
N TYR A 138 13.70 22.92 -16.63
CA TYR A 138 13.47 21.94 -15.57
C TYR A 138 14.14 20.61 -15.86
N TYR A 139 14.10 19.71 -14.87
CA TYR A 139 14.61 18.36 -14.99
C TYR A 139 13.46 17.37 -14.76
N ILE A 140 13.40 16.31 -15.56
CA ILE A 140 12.43 15.23 -15.40
C ILE A 140 13.17 13.92 -15.09
N CYS A 141 12.71 13.19 -14.09
CA CYS A 141 13.24 11.85 -13.82
C CYS A 141 12.66 10.85 -14.81
N GLU A 142 13.51 10.19 -15.59
CA GLU A 142 13.09 9.18 -16.58
C GLU A 142 12.46 7.93 -15.94
N SER A 143 12.76 7.65 -14.67
CA SER A 143 12.26 6.47 -13.95
C SER A 143 10.93 6.71 -13.26
N CYS A 144 10.71 7.88 -12.63
CA CYS A 144 9.50 8.17 -11.86
C CYS A 144 8.61 9.28 -12.45
N GLY A 145 9.08 9.99 -13.50
CA GLY A 145 8.33 11.05 -14.16
C GLY A 145 8.17 12.34 -13.34
N ARG A 146 8.85 12.49 -12.20
CA ARG A 146 8.80 13.70 -11.38
C ARG A 146 9.61 14.83 -11.98
N PHE A 147 9.23 16.08 -11.66
CA PHE A 147 9.81 17.30 -12.15
C PHE A 147 10.66 17.96 -11.06
N PHE A 148 11.84 18.46 -11.42
CA PHE A 148 12.77 19.10 -10.50
C PHE A 148 13.28 20.42 -11.06
N ALA A 149 13.49 21.40 -10.18
CA ALA A 149 14.07 22.69 -10.54
C ALA A 149 15.60 22.67 -10.59
N ASP A 150 16.23 21.60 -10.10
CA ASP A 150 17.68 21.47 -9.98
C ASP A 150 18.20 20.14 -10.55
N LYS A 151 19.46 20.17 -10.98
CA LYS A 151 20.15 19.01 -11.56
C LYS A 151 20.40 17.84 -10.59
N ASN A 152 20.23 18.06 -9.30
CA ASN A 152 20.50 17.07 -8.26
C ASN A 152 19.22 16.32 -7.82
N GLY A 153 18.03 16.76 -8.29
CA GLY A 153 16.76 16.15 -7.92
C GLY A 153 16.35 16.39 -6.46
N GLN A 154 16.81 17.50 -5.88
CA GLN A 154 16.51 17.85 -4.49
C GLN A 154 15.30 18.77 -4.36
N LYS A 155 15.02 19.58 -5.40
CA LYS A 155 13.92 20.53 -5.41
C LYS A 155 12.83 20.05 -6.37
N GLU A 156 11.91 19.24 -5.87
CA GLU A 156 10.73 18.81 -6.64
C GLU A 156 9.78 19.99 -6.90
N ILE A 157 9.24 20.04 -8.12
CA ILE A 157 8.27 21.07 -8.57
C ILE A 157 7.06 20.40 -9.22
N LYS A 158 5.93 21.08 -9.20
CA LYS A 158 4.71 20.60 -9.85
C LYS A 158 4.73 20.88 -11.35
N LYS A 159 4.08 20.05 -12.15
CA LYS A 159 3.94 20.25 -13.60
C LYS A 159 3.38 21.64 -13.94
N SER A 160 2.46 22.18 -13.15
CA SER A 160 1.89 23.53 -13.33
C SER A 160 2.90 24.66 -13.16
N GLN A 161 4.02 24.43 -12.47
CA GLN A 161 5.09 25.42 -12.27
C GLN A 161 6.09 25.42 -13.43
N VAL A 162 6.04 24.43 -14.30
CA VAL A 162 6.92 24.27 -15.45
C VAL A 162 6.34 24.96 -16.69
N ILE A 163 5.01 24.97 -16.81
CA ILE A 163 4.32 25.48 -17.98
C ILE A 163 4.21 27.01 -17.92
N VAL A 164 4.56 27.67 -19.02
CA VAL A 164 4.42 29.11 -19.20
C VAL A 164 3.44 29.35 -20.34
N SER A 165 2.28 29.92 -20.02
CA SER A 165 1.27 30.29 -21.00
C SER A 165 1.31 31.77 -21.26
N LEU A 166 1.10 32.21 -22.52
CA LEU A 166 0.90 33.60 -22.83
C LEU A 166 -0.46 34.06 -22.28
N GLN A 167 -0.42 34.96 -21.29
CA GLN A 167 -1.61 35.66 -20.79
C GLN A 167 -1.99 36.75 -21.82
N VAL A 168 -2.85 36.40 -22.76
CA VAL A 168 -3.45 37.43 -23.63
C VAL A 168 -4.56 38.14 -22.84
N LYS A 169 -4.31 39.36 -22.39
CA LYS A 169 -5.36 40.20 -21.79
C LYS A 169 -6.43 40.45 -22.84
N LYS A 170 -7.65 39.99 -22.57
CA LYS A 170 -8.83 40.23 -23.43
C LYS A 170 -9.01 41.74 -23.57
N GLY A 171 -8.66 42.33 -24.72
CA GLY A 171 -8.85 43.75 -25.00
C GLY A 171 -7.66 44.50 -25.62
N GLU A 172 -6.47 43.93 -25.71
CA GLU A 172 -5.36 44.54 -26.46
C GLU A 172 -5.39 44.11 -27.93
N VAL A 173 -5.94 44.96 -28.77
CA VAL A 173 -5.78 44.86 -30.23
C VAL A 173 -4.31 45.17 -30.55
N LEU A 174 -3.56 44.18 -31.01
CA LEU A 174 -2.21 44.37 -31.53
C LEU A 174 -2.34 45.27 -32.78
N LYS A 175 -1.99 46.54 -32.65
CA LYS A 175 -1.79 47.42 -33.81
C LYS A 175 -0.58 46.87 -34.57
N LYS A 176 -0.83 46.39 -35.79
CA LYS A 176 0.25 46.13 -36.77
C LYS A 176 0.99 47.40 -36.99
N ALA A 177 2.31 47.41 -36.74
CA ALA A 177 3.22 48.34 -37.27
C ALA A 177 3.70 47.89 -38.66
#